data_d020aa4a4d13c3c157bb92ed21117e91
#
_entry.id   d020aa4a4d13c3c157bb92ed21117e91
#
_cell.length_a   1.000
_cell.length_b   1.000
_cell.length_c   1.000
_cell.angle_alpha   90.00
_cell.angle_beta   90.00
_cell.angle_gamma   90.00
#
_symmetry.space_group_name_H-M   'P 1'
#
loop_
_entity.id
_entity.type
_entity.pdbx_description
1 polymer ?
#
loop_
_entity_poly.entity_id
_entity_poly.type
_entity_poly.pdbx_seq_one_letter_code
_entity_poly.pdbx_strand_id
1 'polypeptide(L)'
;MKSTDPEPHGVGMELEQYRTRLEQMVEEKSKDLIAIQENLEATNRRQALFIKVLQILQLEPDIPTAMNMALAEIGRYTGVDRLATWENHLDGVTYGCTYEWCNDGIEPAIDYLRSMTIEAGKPWFDMLEEKHIICTSDIYSLDPFITQMLEVQGVKAIAVFPLSQLGVHFGFLSFNFCWNKQWDEKDVELMSQISQIVSTATKRWQVEISLQQSQRTMQKVLDNINAN
;
A
#
# COMPACT_ATOMS: atom_id res chain seq x y z
N MET A 1 19.12 -71.55 -42.04
CA MET A 1 18.35 -70.36 -41.60
C MET A 1 18.67 -70.20 -40.12
N LYS A 2 19.52 -69.21 -39.78
CA LYS A 2 19.77 -68.83 -38.38
C LYS A 2 18.76 -67.72 -38.02
N SER A 3 17.90 -68.03 -37.07
CA SER A 3 17.02 -67.06 -36.44
C SER A 3 17.91 -66.16 -35.55
N THR A 4 17.93 -64.88 -35.85
CA THR A 4 18.54 -63.85 -34.98
C THR A 4 17.42 -63.33 -34.09
N ASP A 5 17.34 -63.88 -32.87
CA ASP A 5 16.57 -63.19 -31.81
C ASP A 5 17.24 -61.89 -31.46
N PRO A 6 16.49 -60.79 -31.32
CA PRO A 6 17.04 -59.53 -30.90
C PRO A 6 17.55 -59.63 -29.45
N GLU A 7 18.77 -59.12 -29.21
CA GLU A 7 19.41 -59.11 -27.90
C GLU A 7 18.60 -58.41 -26.82
N PRO A 8 18.41 -58.98 -25.62
CA PRO A 8 17.59 -58.38 -24.55
C PRO A 8 18.22 -57.15 -23.88
N HIS A 9 19.46 -56.81 -24.25
CA HIS A 9 20.17 -55.65 -23.64
C HIS A 9 19.69 -54.28 -24.13
N GLY A 10 19.11 -54.15 -25.31
CA GLY A 10 18.62 -52.89 -25.83
C GLY A 10 17.37 -52.38 -25.13
N VAL A 11 16.42 -53.26 -24.87
CA VAL A 11 15.13 -52.93 -24.24
C VAL A 11 15.28 -52.50 -22.78
N GLY A 12 16.25 -53.07 -22.05
CA GLY A 12 16.51 -52.69 -20.68
C GLY A 12 17.07 -51.24 -20.53
N MET A 13 17.96 -50.84 -21.44
CA MET A 13 18.50 -49.48 -21.48
C MET A 13 17.45 -48.45 -21.89
N GLU A 14 16.58 -48.76 -22.82
CA GLU A 14 15.47 -47.87 -23.24
C GLU A 14 14.47 -47.64 -22.08
N LEU A 15 14.10 -48.69 -21.36
CA LEU A 15 13.23 -48.63 -20.19
C LEU A 15 13.84 -47.79 -19.06
N GLU A 16 15.12 -47.91 -18.79
CA GLU A 16 15.85 -47.13 -17.78
C GLU A 16 15.89 -45.64 -18.17
N GLN A 17 16.16 -45.32 -19.44
CA GLN A 17 16.11 -43.96 -19.95
C GLN A 17 14.71 -43.35 -19.87
N TYR A 18 13.67 -44.15 -20.18
CA TYR A 18 12.30 -43.72 -20.08
C TYR A 18 11.86 -43.44 -18.64
N ARG A 19 12.29 -44.30 -17.70
CA ARG A 19 12.03 -44.12 -16.28
C ARG A 19 12.71 -42.85 -15.76
N THR A 20 13.99 -42.64 -16.05
CA THR A 20 14.72 -41.42 -15.65
C THR A 20 14.07 -40.16 -16.20
N ARG A 21 13.62 -40.19 -17.45
CA ARG A 21 12.93 -39.06 -18.06
C ARG A 21 11.57 -38.76 -17.40
N LEU A 22 10.82 -39.81 -17.06
CA LEU A 22 9.55 -39.66 -16.34
C LEU A 22 9.78 -39.12 -14.93
N GLU A 23 10.80 -39.58 -14.20
CA GLU A 23 11.15 -39.07 -12.88
C GLU A 23 11.53 -37.59 -12.94
N GLN A 24 12.31 -37.16 -13.93
CA GLN A 24 12.64 -35.76 -14.17
C GLN A 24 11.40 -34.91 -14.49
N MET A 25 10.52 -35.41 -15.37
CA MET A 25 9.27 -34.71 -15.69
C MET A 25 8.35 -34.58 -14.48
N VAL A 26 8.25 -35.61 -13.63
CA VAL A 26 7.43 -35.57 -12.41
C VAL A 26 8.01 -34.56 -11.43
N GLU A 27 9.33 -34.53 -11.25
CA GLU A 27 10.00 -33.55 -10.38
C GLU A 27 9.80 -32.10 -10.86
N GLU A 28 9.97 -31.87 -12.16
CA GLU A 28 9.74 -30.56 -12.78
C GLU A 28 8.28 -30.10 -12.59
N LYS A 29 7.32 -30.97 -12.89
CA LYS A 29 5.89 -30.68 -12.73
C LYS A 29 5.50 -30.45 -11.26
N SER A 30 6.13 -31.18 -10.33
CA SER A 30 5.89 -30.97 -8.91
C SER A 30 6.40 -29.59 -8.46
N LYS A 31 7.56 -29.13 -8.93
CA LYS A 31 8.08 -27.79 -8.68
C LYS A 31 7.17 -26.70 -9.26
N ASP A 32 6.71 -26.89 -10.50
CA ASP A 32 5.75 -25.98 -11.14
C ASP A 32 4.46 -25.85 -10.32
N LEU A 33 3.90 -26.98 -9.87
CA LEU A 33 2.66 -26.98 -9.08
C LEU A 33 2.83 -26.27 -7.73
N ILE A 34 3.95 -26.48 -7.05
CA ILE A 34 4.26 -25.80 -5.77
C ILE A 34 4.33 -24.28 -6.02
N ALA A 35 5.05 -23.84 -7.05
CA ALA A 35 5.18 -22.42 -7.37
C ALA A 35 3.82 -21.77 -7.73
N ILE A 36 2.98 -22.48 -8.48
CA ILE A 36 1.61 -22.03 -8.81
C ILE A 36 0.76 -21.92 -7.54
N GLN A 37 0.82 -22.93 -6.65
CA GLN A 37 0.08 -22.92 -5.41
C GLN A 37 0.50 -21.74 -4.51
N GLU A 38 1.79 -21.51 -4.31
CA GLU A 38 2.32 -20.39 -3.53
C GLU A 38 1.85 -19.03 -4.08
N ASN A 39 1.89 -18.87 -5.40
CA ASN A 39 1.42 -17.66 -6.07
C ASN A 39 -0.10 -17.45 -5.91
N LEU A 40 -0.88 -18.53 -6.00
CA LEU A 40 -2.33 -18.48 -5.78
C LEU A 40 -2.66 -18.08 -4.34
N GLU A 41 -1.98 -18.67 -3.36
CA GLU A 41 -2.15 -18.34 -1.95
C GLU A 41 -1.78 -16.88 -1.65
N ALA A 42 -0.68 -16.38 -2.22
CA ALA A 42 -0.28 -14.98 -2.09
C ALA A 42 -1.35 -14.04 -2.71
N THR A 43 -1.87 -14.39 -3.88
CA THR A 43 -2.93 -13.63 -4.55
C THR A 43 -4.21 -13.62 -3.72
N ASN A 44 -4.62 -14.76 -3.18
CA ASN A 44 -5.81 -14.86 -2.33
C ASN A 44 -5.66 -14.03 -1.04
N ARG A 45 -4.50 -14.06 -0.39
CA ARG A 45 -4.22 -13.22 0.79
C ARG A 45 -4.31 -11.72 0.46
N ARG A 46 -3.77 -11.29 -0.70
CA ARG A 46 -3.86 -9.91 -1.18
C ARG A 46 -5.30 -9.49 -1.43
N GLN A 47 -6.08 -10.34 -2.10
CA GLN A 47 -7.50 -10.07 -2.35
C GLN A 47 -8.31 -9.98 -1.06
N ALA A 48 -8.05 -10.87 -0.11
CA ALA A 48 -8.70 -10.85 1.21
C ALA A 48 -8.43 -9.54 1.97
N LEU A 49 -7.18 -9.03 1.91
CA LEU A 49 -6.85 -7.71 2.46
C LEU A 49 -7.68 -6.61 1.80
N PHE A 50 -7.73 -6.56 0.48
CA PHE A 50 -8.47 -5.51 -0.23
C PHE A 50 -9.96 -5.52 0.10
N ILE A 51 -10.57 -6.71 0.11
CA ILE A 51 -11.98 -6.87 0.49
C ILE A 51 -12.19 -6.37 1.93
N LYS A 52 -11.34 -6.77 2.88
CA LYS A 52 -11.45 -6.36 4.27
C LYS A 52 -11.31 -4.86 4.45
N VAL A 53 -10.30 -4.25 3.82
CA VAL A 53 -10.08 -2.80 3.86
C VAL A 53 -11.27 -2.06 3.25
N LEU A 54 -11.76 -2.49 2.09
CA LEU A 54 -12.94 -1.88 1.47
C LEU A 54 -14.19 -2.00 2.35
N GLN A 55 -14.42 -3.14 2.98
CA GLN A 55 -15.54 -3.33 3.91
C GLN A 55 -15.45 -2.39 5.10
N ILE A 56 -14.29 -2.26 5.74
CA ILE A 56 -14.06 -1.33 6.84
C ILE A 56 -14.40 0.10 6.40
N LEU A 57 -13.81 0.55 5.29
CA LEU A 57 -13.97 1.91 4.78
C LEU A 57 -15.39 2.23 4.29
N GLN A 58 -16.22 1.21 4.01
CA GLN A 58 -17.61 1.37 3.56
C GLN A 58 -18.63 1.25 4.68
N LEU A 59 -18.41 0.38 5.65
CA LEU A 59 -19.42 -0.02 6.62
C LEU A 59 -19.26 0.66 7.98
N GLU A 60 -18.03 1.06 8.33
CA GLU A 60 -17.80 1.81 9.57
C GLU A 60 -18.24 3.27 9.39
N PRO A 61 -19.24 3.73 10.19
CA PRO A 61 -19.79 5.07 10.03
C PRO A 61 -18.89 6.18 10.59
N ASP A 62 -18.04 5.85 11.57
CA ASP A 62 -17.10 6.80 12.15
C ASP A 62 -15.80 6.82 11.35
N ILE A 63 -15.58 7.92 10.61
CA ILE A 63 -14.46 8.06 9.68
C ILE A 63 -13.09 7.84 10.34
N PRO A 64 -12.77 8.45 11.50
CA PRO A 64 -11.52 8.19 12.18
C PRO A 64 -11.33 6.72 12.54
N THR A 65 -12.36 6.07 13.06
CA THR A 65 -12.34 4.63 13.41
C THR A 65 -12.12 3.79 12.15
N ALA A 66 -12.85 4.06 11.06
CA ALA A 66 -12.70 3.35 9.79
C ALA A 66 -11.27 3.44 9.25
N MET A 67 -10.69 4.66 9.24
CA MET A 67 -9.33 4.85 8.74
C MET A 67 -8.29 4.15 9.62
N ASN A 68 -8.37 4.30 10.93
CA ASN A 68 -7.45 3.64 11.85
C ASN A 68 -7.51 2.11 11.74
N MET A 69 -8.70 1.54 11.61
CA MET A 69 -8.86 0.09 11.39
C MET A 69 -8.28 -0.34 10.04
N ALA A 70 -8.53 0.41 8.98
CA ALA A 70 -8.00 0.11 7.65
C ALA A 70 -6.46 0.18 7.62
N LEU A 71 -5.88 1.25 8.19
CA LEU A 71 -4.42 1.38 8.29
C LEU A 71 -3.80 0.25 9.11
N ALA A 72 -4.46 -0.19 10.19
CA ALA A 72 -4.00 -1.33 11.01
C ALA A 72 -3.97 -2.64 10.21
N GLU A 73 -5.01 -2.94 9.41
CA GLU A 73 -5.02 -4.14 8.56
C GLU A 73 -3.94 -4.07 7.47
N ILE A 74 -3.77 -2.91 6.84
CA ILE A 74 -2.74 -2.69 5.83
C ILE A 74 -1.35 -2.81 6.46
N GLY A 75 -1.12 -2.17 7.59
CA GLY A 75 0.17 -2.17 8.27
C GLY A 75 0.61 -3.58 8.67
N ARG A 76 -0.27 -4.38 9.28
CA ARG A 76 0.02 -5.78 9.63
C ARG A 76 0.31 -6.64 8.42
N TYR A 77 -0.39 -6.42 7.31
CA TYR A 77 -0.18 -7.21 6.09
C TYR A 77 1.12 -6.84 5.39
N THR A 78 1.44 -5.56 5.29
CA THR A 78 2.65 -5.07 4.59
C THR A 78 3.93 -5.19 5.42
N GLY A 79 3.80 -5.38 6.74
CA GLY A 79 4.94 -5.43 7.66
C GLY A 79 5.66 -4.08 7.80
N VAL A 80 4.99 -2.99 7.48
CA VAL A 80 5.49 -1.63 7.67
C VAL A 80 5.54 -1.28 9.16
N ASP A 81 6.47 -0.43 9.57
CA ASP A 81 6.57 0.00 10.97
C ASP A 81 5.63 1.18 11.26
N ARG A 82 5.43 2.07 10.28
CA ARG A 82 4.49 3.18 10.37
C ARG A 82 3.80 3.39 9.03
N LEU A 83 2.50 3.58 9.07
CA LEU A 83 1.66 3.91 7.92
C LEU A 83 0.88 5.18 8.24
N ALA A 84 1.00 6.20 7.40
CA ALA A 84 0.39 7.49 7.68
C ALA A 84 -0.25 8.12 6.43
N THR A 85 -1.43 8.72 6.62
CA THR A 85 -2.07 9.57 5.62
C THR A 85 -1.75 11.03 5.89
N TRP A 86 -1.46 11.76 4.83
CA TRP A 86 -1.13 13.17 4.84
C TRP A 86 -2.10 13.91 3.94
N GLU A 87 -2.72 14.96 4.42
CA GLU A 87 -3.73 15.70 3.67
C GLU A 87 -3.45 17.20 3.68
N ASN A 88 -3.75 17.85 2.56
CA ASN A 88 -3.77 19.29 2.47
C ASN A 88 -4.99 19.80 3.23
N HIS A 89 -4.80 20.77 4.12
CA HIS A 89 -5.87 21.36 4.88
C HIS A 89 -6.70 22.34 4.04
N LEU A 90 -7.94 22.59 4.46
CA LEU A 90 -8.86 23.47 3.74
C LEU A 90 -8.44 24.96 3.76
N ASP A 91 -7.47 25.32 4.59
CA ASP A 91 -6.91 26.67 4.64
C ASP A 91 -6.04 27.00 3.41
N GLY A 92 -5.66 25.98 2.63
CA GLY A 92 -4.83 26.11 1.43
C GLY A 92 -3.38 26.49 1.69
N VAL A 93 -2.93 26.53 2.96
CA VAL A 93 -1.57 26.94 3.34
C VAL A 93 -0.88 25.93 4.26
N THR A 94 -1.63 24.98 4.81
CA THR A 94 -1.08 23.92 5.66
C THR A 94 -1.44 22.52 5.17
N TYR A 95 -0.64 21.54 5.56
CA TYR A 95 -0.88 20.11 5.38
C TYR A 95 -0.44 19.38 6.65
N GLY A 96 -0.85 18.15 6.83
CA GLY A 96 -0.43 17.39 8.00
C GLY A 96 -0.80 15.92 7.97
N CYS A 97 -0.26 15.19 8.93
CA CYS A 97 -0.64 13.81 9.19
C CYS A 97 -2.05 13.77 9.77
N THR A 98 -2.97 13.12 9.07
CA THR A 98 -4.38 13.02 9.47
C THR A 98 -4.65 11.74 10.27
N TYR A 99 -4.11 10.62 9.81
CA TYR A 99 -4.21 9.33 10.46
C TYR A 99 -2.86 8.62 10.43
N GLU A 100 -2.55 7.90 11.51
CA GLU A 100 -1.31 7.15 11.66
C GLU A 100 -1.58 5.81 12.35
N TRP A 101 -0.99 4.76 11.81
CA TRP A 101 -0.86 3.47 12.47
C TRP A 101 0.63 3.16 12.67
N CYS A 102 0.98 2.71 13.87
CA CYS A 102 2.32 2.28 14.24
C CYS A 102 2.30 0.82 14.66
N ASN A 103 3.33 0.09 14.29
CA ASN A 103 3.59 -1.25 14.77
C ASN A 103 4.03 -1.21 16.24
N ASP A 104 3.98 -2.35 16.92
CA ASP A 104 4.40 -2.47 18.31
C ASP A 104 5.84 -1.96 18.50
N GLY A 105 6.04 -1.09 19.50
CA GLY A 105 7.33 -0.50 19.82
C GLY A 105 7.72 0.72 18.99
N ILE A 106 6.87 1.17 18.06
CA ILE A 106 7.09 2.39 17.28
C ILE A 106 6.31 3.55 17.91
N GLU A 107 7.03 4.60 18.28
CA GLU A 107 6.42 5.81 18.86
C GLU A 107 5.62 6.59 17.79
N PRO A 108 4.37 6.98 18.07
CA PRO A 108 3.59 7.80 17.16
C PRO A 108 4.23 9.18 16.93
N ALA A 109 4.14 9.64 15.69
CA ALA A 109 4.66 10.97 15.29
C ALA A 109 3.52 11.96 14.96
N ILE A 110 2.29 11.50 14.88
CA ILE A 110 1.13 12.28 14.44
C ILE A 110 0.96 13.59 15.21
N ASP A 111 1.23 13.64 16.51
CA ASP A 111 0.93 14.81 17.33
C ASP A 111 1.77 16.04 16.97
N TYR A 112 3.01 15.86 16.49
CA TYR A 112 3.84 16.98 16.02
C TYR A 112 3.81 17.15 14.50
N LEU A 113 3.12 16.28 13.78
CA LEU A 113 3.02 16.30 12.31
C LEU A 113 1.62 16.69 11.83
N ARG A 114 0.72 17.11 12.72
CA ARG A 114 -0.68 17.45 12.39
C ARG A 114 -0.81 18.68 11.50
N SER A 115 0.11 19.63 11.61
CA SER A 115 0.01 20.87 10.85
C SER A 115 1.38 21.42 10.55
N MET A 116 1.72 21.41 9.27
CA MET A 116 2.95 21.94 8.70
C MET A 116 2.59 22.89 7.58
N THR A 117 3.40 23.90 7.30
CA THR A 117 3.15 24.78 6.16
C THR A 117 3.45 24.03 4.85
N ILE A 118 2.67 24.31 3.79
CA ILE A 118 2.93 23.75 2.46
C ILE A 118 4.34 24.14 1.98
N GLU A 119 4.81 25.32 2.33
CA GLU A 119 6.18 25.76 2.02
C GLU A 119 7.24 24.83 2.65
N ALA A 120 7.07 24.43 3.90
CA ALA A 120 7.96 23.46 4.54
C ALA A 120 7.86 22.05 3.91
N GLY A 121 6.68 21.70 3.42
CA GLY A 121 6.43 20.42 2.73
C GLY A 121 6.83 20.42 1.24
N LYS A 122 7.24 21.57 0.70
CA LYS A 122 7.54 21.72 -0.71
C LYS A 122 8.46 20.62 -1.28
N PRO A 123 9.54 20.19 -0.60
CA PRO A 123 10.38 19.10 -1.12
C PRO A 123 9.61 17.79 -1.37
N TRP A 124 8.62 17.46 -0.54
CA TRP A 124 7.75 16.31 -0.75
C TRP A 124 6.88 16.46 -1.99
N PHE A 125 6.24 17.63 -2.13
CA PHE A 125 5.31 17.88 -3.24
C PHE A 125 6.03 17.94 -4.56
N ASP A 126 7.19 18.61 -4.64
CA ASP A 126 8.02 18.69 -5.84
C ASP A 126 8.48 17.29 -6.28
N MET A 127 8.92 16.44 -5.34
CA MET A 127 9.32 15.06 -5.64
C MET A 127 8.15 14.20 -6.13
N LEU A 128 6.95 14.36 -5.52
CA LEU A 128 5.76 13.60 -5.95
C LEU A 128 5.24 14.06 -7.30
N GLU A 129 5.37 15.36 -7.62
CA GLU A 129 5.02 15.90 -8.93
C GLU A 129 5.97 15.37 -10.03
N GLU A 130 7.27 15.31 -9.74
CA GLU A 130 8.29 14.82 -10.66
C GLU A 130 8.25 13.30 -10.86
N LYS A 131 8.21 12.55 -9.76
CA LYS A 131 8.40 11.08 -9.77
C LYS A 131 7.12 10.30 -9.69
N HIS A 132 5.99 10.94 -9.38
CA HIS A 132 4.69 10.34 -9.12
C HIS A 132 4.65 9.39 -7.92
N ILE A 133 5.70 8.65 -7.64
CA ILE A 133 5.87 7.72 -6.52
C ILE A 133 7.30 7.89 -6.01
N ILE A 134 7.46 7.93 -4.69
CA ILE A 134 8.76 7.93 -4.05
C ILE A 134 8.94 6.57 -3.39
N CYS A 135 9.97 5.82 -3.80
CA CYS A 135 10.37 4.55 -3.17
C CYS A 135 11.87 4.56 -3.00
N THR A 136 12.37 4.51 -1.78
CA THR A 136 13.81 4.42 -1.53
C THR A 136 14.13 3.52 -0.33
N SER A 137 15.23 2.76 -0.47
CA SER A 137 15.86 1.99 0.60
C SER A 137 16.94 2.79 1.33
N ASP A 138 17.18 4.04 0.89
CA ASP A 138 18.19 4.94 1.44
C ASP A 138 17.60 6.35 1.54
N ILE A 139 17.22 6.73 2.77
CA ILE A 139 16.64 8.05 3.03
C ILE A 139 17.66 9.19 2.81
N TYR A 140 18.99 8.91 2.84
CA TYR A 140 20.03 9.90 2.61
C TYR A 140 20.14 10.31 1.12
N SER A 141 19.46 9.59 0.23
CA SER A 141 19.31 9.99 -1.18
C SER A 141 18.22 11.06 -1.40
N LEU A 142 17.45 11.39 -0.35
CA LEU A 142 16.36 12.35 -0.40
C LEU A 142 16.86 13.78 -0.07
N ASP A 143 15.95 14.76 -0.20
CA ASP A 143 16.22 16.13 0.23
C ASP A 143 16.65 16.17 1.70
N PRO A 144 17.63 17.01 2.09
CA PRO A 144 18.14 17.09 3.47
C PRO A 144 17.08 17.38 4.53
N PHE A 145 16.07 18.18 4.22
CA PHE A 145 14.96 18.46 5.13
C PHE A 145 14.12 17.19 5.37
N ILE A 146 13.82 16.46 4.30
CA ILE A 146 13.08 15.18 4.35
C ILE A 146 13.91 14.16 5.14
N THR A 147 15.18 14.03 4.83
CA THR A 147 16.10 13.10 5.49
C THR A 147 16.11 13.34 7.01
N GLN A 148 16.30 14.58 7.45
CA GLN A 148 16.31 14.93 8.87
C GLN A 148 14.99 14.57 9.56
N MET A 149 13.87 14.83 8.92
CA MET A 149 12.54 14.49 9.46
C MET A 149 12.34 12.97 9.61
N LEU A 150 12.80 12.18 8.65
CA LEU A 150 12.71 10.73 8.67
C LEU A 150 13.69 10.08 9.66
N GLU A 151 14.90 10.62 9.76
CA GLU A 151 15.95 10.14 10.65
C GLU A 151 15.55 10.23 12.13
N VAL A 152 14.94 11.37 12.54
CA VAL A 152 14.41 11.56 13.91
C VAL A 152 13.34 10.51 14.25
N GLN A 153 12.60 10.02 13.24
CA GLN A 153 11.58 8.99 13.39
C GLN A 153 12.14 7.57 13.27
N GLY A 154 13.47 7.41 13.11
CA GLY A 154 14.12 6.11 12.94
C GLY A 154 13.85 5.42 11.60
N VAL A 155 13.30 6.13 10.61
CA VAL A 155 12.98 5.58 9.29
C VAL A 155 14.27 5.33 8.50
N LYS A 156 14.36 4.18 7.83
CA LYS A 156 15.50 3.81 6.97
C LYS A 156 15.10 3.61 5.52
N ALA A 157 13.87 3.18 5.30
CA ALA A 157 13.30 3.04 3.95
C ALA A 157 11.87 3.57 3.95
N ILE A 158 11.46 4.17 2.85
CA ILE A 158 10.13 4.78 2.72
C ILE A 158 9.56 4.57 1.33
N ALA A 159 8.24 4.37 1.27
CA ALA A 159 7.47 4.51 0.04
C ALA A 159 6.35 5.52 0.27
N VAL A 160 6.19 6.45 -0.69
CA VAL A 160 5.15 7.49 -0.65
C VAL A 160 4.37 7.47 -1.94
N PHE A 161 3.06 7.42 -1.81
CA PHE A 161 2.12 7.37 -2.91
C PHE A 161 1.15 8.56 -2.81
N PRO A 162 0.88 9.28 -3.90
CA PRO A 162 -0.04 10.38 -3.88
C PRO A 162 -1.47 9.90 -3.61
N LEU A 163 -2.21 10.67 -2.80
CA LEU A 163 -3.66 10.59 -2.72
C LEU A 163 -4.23 11.56 -3.74
N SER A 164 -4.86 11.01 -4.78
CA SER A 164 -5.36 11.80 -5.91
C SER A 164 -6.69 11.28 -6.43
N GLN A 165 -7.51 12.17 -6.97
CA GLN A 165 -8.72 11.81 -7.70
C GLN A 165 -8.87 12.72 -8.94
N LEU A 166 -9.13 12.10 -10.09
CA LEU A 166 -9.27 12.81 -11.38
C LEU A 166 -8.07 13.73 -11.68
N GLY A 167 -6.86 13.31 -11.33
CA GLY A 167 -5.63 14.09 -11.55
C GLY A 167 -5.36 15.20 -10.53
N VAL A 168 -6.24 15.39 -9.54
CA VAL A 168 -6.05 16.38 -8.48
C VAL A 168 -5.46 15.70 -7.25
N HIS A 169 -4.25 16.10 -6.85
CA HIS A 169 -3.59 15.66 -5.63
C HIS A 169 -4.15 16.41 -4.42
N PHE A 170 -4.46 15.70 -3.34
CA PHE A 170 -4.95 16.30 -2.09
C PHE A 170 -4.19 15.80 -0.85
N GLY A 171 -3.16 14.98 -1.06
CA GLY A 171 -2.34 14.43 0.00
C GLY A 171 -1.46 13.29 -0.48
N PHE A 172 -0.95 12.50 0.44
CA PHE A 172 -0.19 11.28 0.16
C PHE A 172 -0.31 10.25 1.29
N LEU A 173 -0.01 8.99 0.96
CA LEU A 173 0.09 7.87 1.88
C LEU A 173 1.57 7.47 1.98
N SER A 174 2.12 7.39 3.20
CA SER A 174 3.51 7.00 3.44
C SER A 174 3.61 5.68 4.18
N PHE A 175 4.46 4.79 3.67
CA PHE A 175 4.84 3.51 4.24
C PHE A 175 6.28 3.62 4.74
N ASN A 176 6.48 3.63 6.05
CA ASN A 176 7.78 3.87 6.66
C ASN A 176 8.32 2.60 7.31
N PHE A 177 9.58 2.26 7.02
CA PHE A 177 10.28 1.11 7.55
C PHE A 177 11.48 1.57 8.38
N CYS A 178 11.58 1.11 9.62
CA CYS A 178 12.71 1.37 10.52
C CYS A 178 13.88 0.40 10.29
N TRP A 179 13.82 -0.41 9.25
CA TRP A 179 14.85 -1.34 8.78
C TRP A 179 15.10 -1.18 7.27
N ASN A 180 16.19 -1.74 6.76
CA ASN A 180 16.55 -1.62 5.35
C ASN A 180 15.65 -2.52 4.50
N LYS A 181 14.60 -1.96 3.90
CA LYS A 181 13.68 -2.63 2.98
C LYS A 181 14.27 -2.58 1.57
N GLN A 182 14.35 -3.75 0.93
CA GLN A 182 14.57 -3.82 -0.52
C GLN A 182 13.21 -3.85 -1.22
N TRP A 183 13.06 -3.06 -2.25
CA TRP A 183 11.82 -2.90 -3.00
C TRP A 183 11.80 -3.84 -4.21
N ASP A 184 10.68 -4.51 -4.44
CA ASP A 184 10.38 -5.19 -5.69
C ASP A 184 9.14 -4.58 -6.36
N GLU A 185 8.87 -4.97 -7.61
CA GLU A 185 7.73 -4.45 -8.36
C GLU A 185 6.39 -4.82 -7.72
N LYS A 186 6.30 -5.97 -7.03
CA LYS A 186 5.08 -6.43 -6.35
C LYS A 186 4.76 -5.60 -5.12
N ASP A 187 5.80 -5.18 -4.37
CA ASP A 187 5.66 -4.25 -3.24
C ASP A 187 5.05 -2.93 -3.73
N VAL A 188 5.63 -2.36 -4.78
CA VAL A 188 5.19 -1.07 -5.34
C VAL A 188 3.77 -1.17 -5.89
N GLU A 189 3.46 -2.23 -6.62
CA GLU A 189 2.12 -2.49 -7.14
C GLU A 189 1.07 -2.61 -6.02
N LEU A 190 1.37 -3.40 -4.98
CA LEU A 190 0.49 -3.59 -3.83
C LEU A 190 0.21 -2.26 -3.13
N MET A 191 1.25 -1.50 -2.79
CA MET A 191 1.12 -0.22 -2.09
C MET A 191 0.41 0.84 -2.95
N SER A 192 0.62 0.82 -4.25
CA SER A 192 -0.11 1.68 -5.19
C SER A 192 -1.61 1.38 -5.20
N GLN A 193 -1.99 0.10 -5.23
CA GLN A 193 -3.40 -0.31 -5.17
C GLN A 193 -4.04 0.06 -3.82
N ILE A 194 -3.32 -0.12 -2.72
CA ILE A 194 -3.77 0.33 -1.39
C ILE A 194 -3.98 1.84 -1.37
N SER A 195 -3.03 2.60 -1.90
CA SER A 195 -3.14 4.06 -1.98
C SER A 195 -4.37 4.53 -2.76
N GLN A 196 -4.72 3.86 -3.86
CA GLN A 196 -5.94 4.14 -4.63
C GLN A 196 -7.22 3.87 -3.83
N ILE A 197 -7.26 2.78 -3.06
CA ILE A 197 -8.40 2.46 -2.19
C ILE A 197 -8.56 3.54 -1.12
N VAL A 198 -7.48 3.88 -0.41
CA VAL A 198 -7.47 4.93 0.62
C VAL A 198 -7.85 6.29 0.03
N SER A 199 -7.27 6.65 -1.11
CA SER A 199 -7.57 7.88 -1.84
C SER A 199 -9.06 8.02 -2.17
N THR A 200 -9.66 6.97 -2.69
CA THR A 200 -11.09 6.96 -3.04
C THR A 200 -11.98 7.14 -1.81
N ALA A 201 -11.67 6.46 -0.71
CA ALA A 201 -12.42 6.58 0.55
C ALA A 201 -12.27 7.97 1.16
N THR A 202 -11.05 8.49 1.27
CA THR A 202 -10.77 9.83 1.81
C THR A 202 -11.52 10.89 1.02
N LYS A 203 -11.49 10.84 -0.31
CA LYS A 203 -12.18 11.84 -1.14
C LYS A 203 -13.68 11.77 -1.00
N ARG A 204 -14.25 10.57 -0.94
CA ARG A 204 -15.68 10.39 -0.68
C ARG A 204 -16.10 11.07 0.63
N TRP A 205 -15.35 10.84 1.70
CA TRP A 205 -15.62 11.44 3.01
C TRP A 205 -15.45 12.95 3.02
N GLN A 206 -14.43 13.50 2.35
CA GLN A 206 -14.28 14.95 2.21
C GLN A 206 -15.50 15.59 1.53
N VAL A 207 -16.02 14.96 0.46
CA VAL A 207 -17.22 15.44 -0.25
C VAL A 207 -18.45 15.33 0.66
N GLU A 208 -18.62 14.25 1.38
CA GLU A 208 -19.76 14.05 2.29
C GLU A 208 -19.77 15.07 3.44
N ILE A 209 -18.61 15.30 4.08
CA ILE A 209 -18.46 16.31 5.14
C ILE A 209 -18.76 17.71 4.58
N SER A 210 -18.24 18.05 3.42
CA SER A 210 -18.49 19.34 2.77
C SER A 210 -19.97 19.55 2.46
N LEU A 211 -20.65 18.51 1.96
CA LEU A 211 -22.09 18.56 1.67
C LEU A 211 -22.90 18.76 2.96
N GLN A 212 -22.59 18.02 4.03
CA GLN A 212 -23.26 18.17 5.32
C GLN A 212 -23.07 19.57 5.92
N GLN A 213 -21.87 20.13 5.82
CA GLN A 213 -21.59 21.49 6.29
C GLN A 213 -22.38 22.52 5.49
N SER A 214 -22.44 22.38 4.16
CA SER A 214 -23.22 23.26 3.27
C SER A 214 -24.71 23.21 3.61
N GLN A 215 -25.27 22.02 3.81
CA GLN A 215 -26.67 21.82 4.20
C GLN A 215 -26.98 22.49 5.55
N ARG A 216 -26.10 22.27 6.56
CA ARG A 216 -26.26 22.91 7.89
C ARG A 216 -26.22 24.45 7.79
N THR A 217 -25.35 24.99 6.95
CA THR A 217 -25.25 26.45 6.75
C THR A 217 -26.51 26.99 6.08
N MET A 218 -26.99 26.31 5.04
CA MET A 218 -28.23 26.68 4.35
C MET A 218 -29.43 26.63 5.31
N GLN A 219 -29.55 25.60 6.13
CA GLN A 219 -30.63 25.50 7.11
C GLN A 219 -30.61 26.67 8.11
N LYS A 220 -29.43 27.02 8.64
CA LYS A 220 -29.30 28.19 9.55
C LYS A 220 -29.72 29.50 8.89
N VAL A 221 -29.42 29.70 7.60
CA VAL A 221 -29.83 30.88 6.86
C VAL A 221 -31.36 30.91 6.71
N LEU A 222 -31.98 29.78 6.36
CA LEU A 222 -33.43 29.67 6.23
C LEU A 222 -34.15 29.91 7.58
N ASP A 223 -33.64 29.35 8.67
CA ASP A 223 -34.20 29.53 10.01
C ASP A 223 -34.12 31.02 10.44
N ASN A 224 -33.02 31.71 10.11
CA ASN A 224 -32.90 33.15 10.40
C ASN A 224 -33.85 34.02 9.57
N ILE A 225 -34.11 33.65 8.29
CA ILE A 225 -35.06 34.38 7.43
C ILE A 225 -36.49 34.18 7.96
N ASN A 226 -36.85 33.00 8.42
CA ASN A 226 -38.20 32.70 8.91
C ASN A 226 -38.48 33.26 10.33
N ALA A 227 -37.42 33.64 11.06
CA ALA A 227 -37.52 34.18 12.44
C ALA A 227 -37.66 35.72 12.45
N ASN A 228 -37.51 36.39 11.30
CA ASN A 228 -37.72 37.85 11.11
C ASN A 228 -39.00 38.13 10.37
#